data_bc2f0a6231a421b12dbb490ff77905a5
#
_entry.id   bc2f0a6231a421b12dbb490ff77905a5
#
_cell.length_a   1.000
_cell.length_b   1.000
_cell.length_c   1.000
_cell.angle_alpha   90.00
_cell.angle_beta   90.00
_cell.angle_gamma   90.00
#
_symmetry.space_group_name_H-M   'P 1'
#
loop_
_entity.id
_entity.type
_entity.pdbx_description
1 polymer ?
#
loop_
_entity_poly.entity_id
_entity_poly.type
_entity_poly.pdbx_seq_one_letter_code
_entity_poly.pdbx_strand_id
1 'polypeptide(L)'
;MTINFIKKKIFIINNQNKIIIFLLIFVIILLLSLKLSPGKDWDVFYSASKLLLEGKSPYNYETFGNPPWSLIISIPLVIVFPKKIAGDIWFVIGIFFFAITAYRLHAKPIAMGLFLIAPPTVHCLLNGNINWLPLFGFTLPPYIGLLFILIKPQIGIGLAIYWIINAYKSGGFIKVIKIILPTLIAYILSFVLYGFWIKNMFNIYKVSKLWNTSLWPYSVPLGLLLIIFGIKKKDPTWVYGAGPFLSPYVLFHVWDAVLVSLLRKTWILFFIVILLWIIVFYKL
;
A
#
# COMPACT_ATOMS: atom_id res chain seq x y z
N MET A 1 -32.66 -8.01 32.88
CA MET A 1 -31.25 -7.74 33.23
C MET A 1 -30.29 -7.77 32.01
N THR A 2 -30.77 -8.13 30.81
CA THR A 2 -29.95 -8.37 29.61
C THR A 2 -29.83 -7.17 28.65
N ILE A 3 -30.66 -6.15 28.77
CA ILE A 3 -30.68 -4.99 27.86
C ILE A 3 -29.64 -3.92 28.23
N ASN A 4 -29.19 -3.87 29.48
CA ASN A 4 -28.16 -2.92 29.93
C ASN A 4 -26.73 -3.28 29.52
N PHE A 5 -26.46 -4.53 29.16
CA PHE A 5 -25.12 -4.98 28.73
C PHE A 5 -24.81 -4.58 27.29
N ILE A 6 -25.81 -4.48 26.40
CA ILE A 6 -25.63 -4.13 24.99
C ILE A 6 -25.43 -2.61 24.83
N LYS A 7 -26.11 -1.78 25.64
CA LYS A 7 -25.92 -0.31 25.57
C LYS A 7 -24.55 0.20 26.05
N LYS A 8 -23.84 -0.56 26.89
CA LYS A 8 -22.52 -0.16 27.40
C LYS A 8 -21.36 -0.48 26.43
N LYS A 9 -21.60 -1.30 25.39
CA LYS A 9 -20.57 -1.69 24.42
C LYS A 9 -20.49 -0.79 23.20
N ILE A 10 -21.44 0.12 22.99
CA ILE A 10 -21.58 0.92 21.76
C ILE A 10 -20.90 2.29 21.84
N PHE A 11 -20.55 2.82 23.02
CA PHE A 11 -20.04 4.19 23.11
C PHE A 11 -18.95 4.42 24.19
N ILE A 12 -18.03 3.49 24.36
CA ILE A 12 -16.74 3.86 24.96
C ILE A 12 -15.77 4.00 23.79
N ILE A 13 -15.73 5.19 23.18
CA ILE A 13 -14.55 5.59 22.41
C ILE A 13 -13.43 5.62 23.46
N ASN A 14 -12.68 4.52 23.51
CA ASN A 14 -11.50 4.38 24.36
C ASN A 14 -10.62 5.61 24.09
N ASN A 15 -9.94 6.13 25.09
CA ASN A 15 -9.03 7.29 24.93
C ASN A 15 -8.04 7.11 23.78
N GLN A 16 -7.66 5.87 23.47
CA GLN A 16 -6.85 5.54 22.28
C GLN A 16 -7.54 5.89 20.96
N ASN A 17 -8.84 5.63 20.82
CA ASN A 17 -9.59 5.94 19.60
C ASN A 17 -9.77 7.46 19.42
N LYS A 18 -9.91 8.21 20.52
CA LYS A 18 -9.95 9.69 20.46
C LYS A 18 -8.62 10.26 19.96
N ILE A 19 -7.50 9.72 20.45
CA ILE A 19 -6.16 10.12 20.01
C ILE A 19 -5.97 9.79 18.52
N ILE A 20 -6.41 8.62 18.06
CA ILE A 20 -6.35 8.23 16.65
C ILE A 20 -7.14 9.20 15.79
N ILE A 21 -8.38 9.50 16.15
CA ILE A 21 -9.24 10.44 15.42
C ILE A 21 -8.59 11.82 15.38
N PHE A 22 -8.09 12.31 16.49
CA PHE A 22 -7.40 13.60 16.55
C PHE A 22 -6.17 13.65 15.64
N LEU A 23 -5.32 12.62 15.68
CA LEU A 23 -4.14 12.51 14.82
C LEU A 23 -4.52 12.48 13.33
N LEU A 24 -5.59 11.76 12.96
CA LEU A 24 -6.08 11.71 11.59
C LEU A 24 -6.55 13.09 11.14
N ILE A 25 -7.37 13.76 11.93
CA ILE A 25 -7.87 15.11 11.63
C ILE A 25 -6.69 16.08 11.52
N PHE A 26 -5.71 16.02 12.44
CA PHE A 26 -4.53 16.87 12.44
C PHE A 26 -3.70 16.66 11.17
N VAL A 27 -3.42 15.42 10.78
CA VAL A 27 -2.67 15.09 9.55
C VAL A 27 -3.43 15.56 8.31
N ILE A 28 -4.74 15.34 8.25
CA ILE A 28 -5.59 15.81 7.15
C ILE A 28 -5.51 17.36 7.04
N ILE A 29 -5.71 18.07 8.14
CA ILE A 29 -5.64 19.54 8.17
C ILE A 29 -4.24 20.03 7.76
N LEU A 30 -3.19 19.45 8.34
CA LEU A 30 -1.81 19.81 8.04
C LEU A 30 -1.50 19.66 6.54
N LEU A 31 -1.88 18.53 5.95
CA LEU A 31 -1.58 18.24 4.55
C LEU A 31 -2.49 19.04 3.58
N LEU A 32 -3.75 19.29 3.94
CA LEU A 32 -4.63 20.19 3.17
C LEU A 32 -4.15 21.65 3.24
N SER A 33 -3.59 22.07 4.37
CA SER A 33 -3.05 23.44 4.52
C SER A 33 -1.86 23.73 3.61
N LEU A 34 -1.15 22.70 3.18
CA LEU A 34 -0.03 22.83 2.25
C LEU A 34 -0.47 23.13 0.81
N LYS A 35 -1.78 23.20 0.53
CA LYS A 35 -2.38 23.50 -0.80
C LYS A 35 -1.76 22.68 -1.95
N LEU A 36 -1.41 21.44 -1.66
CA LEU A 36 -0.72 20.61 -2.63
C LEU A 36 -1.70 20.15 -3.71
N SER A 37 -1.36 20.43 -4.95
CA SER A 37 -2.07 19.87 -6.10
C SER A 37 -1.86 18.35 -6.10
N PRO A 38 -2.84 17.55 -6.55
CA PRO A 38 -2.65 16.12 -6.76
C PRO A 38 -1.41 15.88 -7.61
N GLY A 39 -0.52 14.97 -7.16
CA GLY A 39 0.75 14.72 -7.82
C GLY A 39 0.62 13.94 -9.13
N LYS A 40 1.74 13.70 -9.80
CA LYS A 40 1.82 13.06 -11.12
C LYS A 40 1.21 11.65 -11.16
N ASP A 41 1.27 10.89 -10.07
CA ASP A 41 0.70 9.53 -10.05
C ASP A 41 -0.83 9.56 -10.03
N TRP A 42 -1.45 10.58 -9.42
CA TRP A 42 -2.88 10.78 -9.55
C TRP A 42 -3.30 11.03 -11.01
N ASP A 43 -2.51 11.78 -11.78
CA ASP A 43 -2.77 12.01 -13.19
C ASP A 43 -2.83 10.69 -13.98
N VAL A 44 -1.98 9.74 -13.63
CA VAL A 44 -1.97 8.40 -14.23
C VAL A 44 -3.27 7.65 -13.94
N PHE A 45 -3.70 7.60 -12.67
CA PHE A 45 -4.94 6.92 -12.29
C PHE A 45 -6.18 7.61 -12.86
N TYR A 46 -6.22 8.93 -12.85
CA TYR A 46 -7.33 9.71 -13.43
C TYR A 46 -7.46 9.44 -14.93
N SER A 47 -6.36 9.55 -15.68
CA SER A 47 -6.37 9.38 -17.14
C SER A 47 -6.68 7.95 -17.56
N ALA A 48 -6.11 6.95 -16.87
CA ALA A 48 -6.41 5.53 -17.13
C ALA A 48 -7.89 5.21 -16.82
N SER A 49 -8.45 5.75 -15.73
CA SER A 49 -9.88 5.58 -15.41
C SER A 49 -10.78 6.24 -16.45
N LYS A 50 -10.41 7.41 -16.95
CA LYS A 50 -11.16 8.12 -18.00
C LYS A 50 -11.18 7.31 -19.30
N LEU A 51 -10.03 6.78 -19.73
CA LEU A 51 -9.97 5.90 -20.90
C LEU A 51 -10.88 4.68 -20.75
N LEU A 52 -10.89 4.06 -19.58
CA LEU A 52 -11.76 2.91 -19.32
C LEU A 52 -13.26 3.28 -19.41
N LEU A 53 -13.65 4.44 -18.91
CA LEU A 53 -15.02 4.96 -19.01
C LEU A 53 -15.41 5.31 -20.46
N GLU A 54 -14.44 5.63 -21.31
CA GLU A 54 -14.63 5.84 -22.75
C GLU A 54 -14.66 4.52 -23.54
N GLY A 55 -14.65 3.36 -22.88
CA GLY A 55 -14.59 2.04 -23.54
C GLY A 55 -13.23 1.71 -24.15
N LYS A 56 -12.18 2.46 -23.80
CA LYS A 56 -10.82 2.26 -24.30
C LYS A 56 -9.98 1.50 -23.28
N SER A 57 -8.88 0.88 -23.72
CA SER A 57 -7.92 0.24 -22.82
C SER A 57 -7.27 1.29 -21.91
N PRO A 58 -7.22 1.08 -20.58
CA PRO A 58 -6.51 1.98 -19.67
C PRO A 58 -5.01 2.02 -19.95
N TYR A 59 -4.46 1.02 -20.62
CA TYR A 59 -3.06 0.89 -21.02
C TYR A 59 -2.69 1.69 -22.27
N ASN A 60 -3.65 2.35 -22.91
CA ASN A 60 -3.38 3.39 -23.89
C ASN A 60 -2.74 4.62 -23.25
N TYR A 61 -2.81 4.73 -21.92
CA TYR A 61 -2.00 5.67 -21.16
C TYR A 61 -0.67 4.99 -20.78
N GLU A 62 0.39 5.31 -21.52
CA GLU A 62 1.67 4.58 -21.51
C GLU A 62 2.31 4.42 -20.12
N THR A 63 2.07 5.35 -19.20
CA THR A 63 2.59 5.31 -17.84
C THR A 63 1.70 4.56 -16.85
N PHE A 64 0.55 4.01 -17.30
CA PHE A 64 -0.27 3.13 -16.48
C PHE A 64 0.23 1.68 -16.59
N GLY A 65 0.77 1.14 -15.51
CA GLY A 65 1.31 -0.22 -15.47
C GLY A 65 0.80 -1.06 -14.31
N ASN A 66 -0.26 -0.62 -13.61
CA ASN A 66 -0.88 -1.42 -12.55
C ASN A 66 -1.96 -2.35 -13.13
N PRO A 67 -2.32 -3.45 -12.44
CA PRO A 67 -3.46 -4.27 -12.82
C PRO A 67 -4.75 -3.45 -12.90
N PRO A 68 -5.72 -3.77 -13.79
CA PRO A 68 -6.89 -2.91 -14.04
C PRO A 68 -7.80 -2.76 -12.82
N TRP A 69 -7.85 -3.73 -11.91
CA TRP A 69 -8.62 -3.61 -10.67
C TRP A 69 -8.05 -2.57 -9.71
N SER A 70 -6.84 -2.07 -9.93
CA SER A 70 -6.32 -0.92 -9.17
C SER A 70 -7.13 0.36 -9.39
N LEU A 71 -7.91 0.43 -10.48
CA LEU A 71 -8.76 1.57 -10.82
C LEU A 71 -10.13 1.57 -10.10
N ILE A 72 -10.46 0.49 -9.38
CA ILE A 72 -11.81 0.32 -8.78
C ILE A 72 -12.22 1.49 -7.88
N ILE A 73 -11.27 2.15 -7.22
CA ILE A 73 -11.53 3.29 -6.32
C ILE A 73 -11.49 4.61 -7.10
N SER A 74 -10.65 4.73 -8.14
CA SER A 74 -10.55 5.97 -8.92
C SER A 74 -11.72 6.17 -9.88
N ILE A 75 -12.28 5.09 -10.45
CA ILE A 75 -13.41 5.16 -11.38
C ILE A 75 -14.59 5.98 -10.83
N PRO A 76 -15.16 5.68 -9.64
CA PRO A 76 -16.29 6.46 -9.11
C PRO A 76 -15.91 7.93 -8.86
N LEU A 77 -14.67 8.22 -8.49
CA LEU A 77 -14.22 9.59 -8.28
C LEU A 77 -14.16 10.36 -9.61
N VAL A 78 -13.70 9.70 -10.69
CA VAL A 78 -13.61 10.30 -12.02
C VAL A 78 -14.97 10.55 -12.64
N ILE A 79 -15.97 9.71 -12.33
CA ILE A 79 -17.35 9.89 -12.79
C ILE A 79 -17.99 11.12 -12.14
N VAL A 80 -17.78 11.29 -10.83
CA VAL A 80 -18.57 12.25 -10.04
C VAL A 80 -17.90 13.61 -9.93
N PHE A 81 -16.55 13.66 -9.91
CA PHE A 81 -15.82 14.88 -9.55
C PHE A 81 -14.85 15.35 -10.63
N PRO A 82 -14.65 16.67 -10.76
CA PRO A 82 -13.55 17.23 -11.53
C PRO A 82 -12.20 16.71 -11.00
N LYS A 83 -11.20 16.63 -11.87
CA LYS A 83 -9.88 16.03 -11.60
C LYS A 83 -9.24 16.49 -10.29
N LYS A 84 -9.32 17.80 -9.98
CA LYS A 84 -8.74 18.37 -8.77
C LYS A 84 -9.45 17.86 -7.52
N ILE A 85 -10.78 17.96 -7.47
CA ILE A 85 -11.58 17.51 -6.32
C ILE A 85 -11.44 15.99 -6.13
N ALA A 86 -11.48 15.24 -7.23
CA ALA A 86 -11.26 13.79 -7.20
C ALA A 86 -9.88 13.44 -6.61
N GLY A 87 -8.83 14.23 -6.92
CA GLY A 87 -7.50 14.08 -6.36
C GLY A 87 -7.42 14.40 -4.88
N ASP A 88 -8.13 15.44 -4.42
CA ASP A 88 -8.21 15.78 -3.00
C ASP A 88 -8.92 14.67 -2.20
N ILE A 89 -9.98 14.10 -2.77
CA ILE A 89 -10.69 12.95 -2.17
C ILE A 89 -9.79 11.70 -2.18
N TRP A 90 -9.08 11.42 -3.27
CA TRP A 90 -8.11 10.32 -3.38
C TRP A 90 -7.04 10.38 -2.29
N PHE A 91 -6.53 11.59 -2.04
CA PHE A 91 -5.58 11.86 -0.99
C PHE A 91 -6.15 11.52 0.41
N VAL A 92 -7.37 11.96 0.71
CA VAL A 92 -8.04 11.65 1.99
C VAL A 92 -8.29 10.14 2.14
N ILE A 93 -8.72 9.48 1.06
CA ILE A 93 -8.88 8.01 1.01
C ILE A 93 -7.54 7.33 1.33
N GLY A 94 -6.44 7.80 0.76
CA GLY A 94 -5.10 7.28 1.02
C GLY A 94 -4.73 7.36 2.50
N ILE A 95 -4.94 8.51 3.15
CA ILE A 95 -4.73 8.67 4.61
C ILE A 95 -5.56 7.66 5.39
N PHE A 96 -6.85 7.54 5.04
CA PHE A 96 -7.76 6.62 5.72
C PHE A 96 -7.29 5.16 5.60
N PHE A 97 -6.88 4.72 4.41
CA PHE A 97 -6.39 3.35 4.21
C PHE A 97 -5.04 3.09 4.90
N PHE A 98 -4.12 4.04 4.92
CA PHE A 98 -2.89 3.92 5.70
C PHE A 98 -3.19 3.80 7.21
N ALA A 99 -4.09 4.63 7.71
CA ALA A 99 -4.45 4.63 9.13
C ALA A 99 -5.16 3.32 9.52
N ILE A 100 -6.15 2.85 8.73
CA ILE A 100 -6.85 1.59 9.02
C ILE A 100 -5.91 0.39 8.90
N THR A 101 -4.94 0.43 7.97
CA THR A 101 -3.89 -0.59 7.86
C THR A 101 -3.06 -0.64 9.14
N ALA A 102 -2.54 0.49 9.59
CA ALA A 102 -1.76 0.58 10.82
C ALA A 102 -2.57 0.11 12.04
N TYR A 103 -3.85 0.52 12.14
CA TYR A 103 -4.76 0.08 13.20
C TYR A 103 -4.96 -1.44 13.20
N ARG A 104 -5.27 -2.03 12.05
CA ARG A 104 -5.49 -3.49 11.91
C ARG A 104 -4.23 -4.31 12.14
N LEU A 105 -3.07 -3.73 11.92
CA LEU A 105 -1.77 -4.33 12.25
C LEU A 105 -1.33 -4.06 13.71
N HIS A 106 -2.25 -3.56 14.53
CA HIS A 106 -2.06 -3.31 15.97
C HIS A 106 -1.00 -2.26 16.30
N ALA A 107 -0.87 -1.22 15.46
CA ALA A 107 -0.05 -0.06 15.77
C ALA A 107 -0.61 0.69 17.00
N LYS A 108 0.28 1.14 17.88
CA LYS A 108 -0.09 2.13 18.91
C LYS A 108 -0.41 3.48 18.24
N PRO A 109 -1.25 4.34 18.84
CA PRO A 109 -1.61 5.64 18.24
C PRO A 109 -0.41 6.48 17.81
N ILE A 110 0.64 6.54 18.64
CA ILE A 110 1.89 7.25 18.33
C ILE A 110 2.59 6.64 17.10
N ALA A 111 2.67 5.31 17.02
CA ALA A 111 3.28 4.64 15.86
C ALA A 111 2.48 4.88 14.58
N MET A 112 1.15 4.93 14.66
CA MET A 112 0.29 5.31 13.55
C MET A 112 0.56 6.75 13.10
N GLY A 113 0.62 7.71 14.03
CA GLY A 113 0.94 9.10 13.72
C GLY A 113 2.31 9.22 13.03
N LEU A 114 3.34 8.57 13.59
CA LEU A 114 4.69 8.54 13.02
C LEU A 114 4.70 7.94 11.60
N PHE A 115 3.95 6.87 11.38
CA PHE A 115 3.83 6.25 10.05
C PHE A 115 3.18 7.20 9.05
N LEU A 116 2.09 7.88 9.43
CA LEU A 116 1.38 8.80 8.53
C LEU A 116 2.21 10.03 8.15
N ILE A 117 3.07 10.52 9.05
CA ILE A 117 3.96 11.65 8.77
C ILE A 117 5.34 11.23 8.26
N ALA A 118 5.61 9.93 8.11
CA ALA A 118 6.90 9.46 7.61
C ALA A 118 7.11 9.91 6.15
N PRO A 119 8.34 10.34 5.76
CA PRO A 119 8.61 10.85 4.42
C PRO A 119 8.13 9.96 3.27
N PRO A 120 8.32 8.63 3.27
CA PRO A 120 7.79 7.76 2.22
C PRO A 120 6.26 7.80 2.12
N THR A 121 5.56 7.78 3.27
CA THR A 121 4.08 7.84 3.33
C THR A 121 3.56 9.19 2.84
N VAL A 122 4.17 10.30 3.31
CA VAL A 122 3.84 11.65 2.87
C VAL A 122 4.07 11.79 1.37
N HIS A 123 5.23 11.34 0.86
CA HIS A 123 5.52 11.37 -0.57
C HIS A 123 4.51 10.56 -1.40
N CYS A 124 4.09 9.38 -0.90
CA CYS A 124 3.04 8.58 -1.53
C CYS A 124 1.72 9.35 -1.66
N LEU A 125 1.29 9.98 -0.57
CA LEU A 125 0.04 10.73 -0.49
C LEU A 125 0.07 11.96 -1.41
N LEU A 126 1.15 12.76 -1.33
CA LEU A 126 1.30 13.99 -2.11
C LEU A 126 1.41 13.72 -3.61
N ASN A 127 2.05 12.61 -3.99
CA ASN A 127 2.17 12.21 -5.39
C ASN A 127 0.88 11.54 -5.93
N GLY A 128 -0.09 11.24 -5.05
CA GLY A 128 -1.32 10.53 -5.42
C GLY A 128 -1.09 9.06 -5.75
N ASN A 129 -0.04 8.46 -5.20
CA ASN A 129 0.29 7.06 -5.44
C ASN A 129 -0.63 6.11 -4.66
N ILE A 130 -0.79 4.87 -5.15
CA ILE A 130 -1.77 3.88 -4.65
C ILE A 130 -1.20 2.92 -3.60
N ASN A 131 0.00 3.13 -3.05
CA ASN A 131 0.64 2.16 -2.12
C ASN A 131 -0.23 1.78 -0.92
N TRP A 132 -1.10 2.69 -0.48
CA TRP A 132 -2.05 2.41 0.61
C TRP A 132 -2.95 1.22 0.32
N LEU A 133 -3.27 0.93 -0.96
CA LEU A 133 -4.14 -0.19 -1.33
C LEU A 133 -3.42 -1.56 -1.22
N PRO A 134 -2.22 -1.78 -1.80
CA PRO A 134 -1.46 -3.00 -1.53
C PRO A 134 -1.10 -3.19 -0.05
N LEU A 135 -0.78 -2.12 0.71
CA LEU A 135 -0.52 -2.26 2.14
C LEU A 135 -1.78 -2.62 2.93
N PHE A 136 -2.95 -2.13 2.55
CA PHE A 136 -4.22 -2.59 3.13
C PHE A 136 -4.44 -4.09 2.88
N GLY A 137 -4.00 -4.61 1.75
CA GLY A 137 -3.98 -6.03 1.43
C GLY A 137 -3.29 -6.90 2.48
N PHE A 138 -2.30 -6.37 3.24
CA PHE A 138 -1.64 -7.07 4.34
C PHE A 138 -2.59 -7.45 5.49
N THR A 139 -3.70 -6.75 5.59
CA THR A 139 -4.72 -6.96 6.65
C THR A 139 -5.86 -7.87 6.24
N LEU A 140 -5.87 -8.33 4.99
CA LEU A 140 -6.93 -9.15 4.42
C LEU A 140 -6.58 -10.65 4.47
N PRO A 141 -7.58 -11.54 4.40
CA PRO A 141 -7.32 -12.96 4.20
C PRO A 141 -6.49 -13.21 2.94
N PRO A 142 -5.54 -14.17 2.93
CA PRO A 142 -4.57 -14.36 1.86
C PRO A 142 -5.17 -14.45 0.44
N TYR A 143 -6.32 -15.10 0.26
CA TYR A 143 -6.97 -15.26 -1.04
C TYR A 143 -7.54 -13.97 -1.63
N ILE A 144 -7.87 -12.97 -0.78
CA ILE A 144 -8.23 -11.61 -1.21
C ILE A 144 -6.98 -10.74 -1.19
N GLY A 145 -6.18 -10.85 -0.13
CA GLY A 145 -4.98 -10.06 0.07
C GLY A 145 -4.02 -10.12 -1.10
N LEU A 146 -3.87 -11.30 -1.76
CA LEU A 146 -3.02 -11.45 -2.94
C LEU A 146 -3.42 -10.54 -4.10
N LEU A 147 -4.72 -10.32 -4.33
CA LEU A 147 -5.20 -9.38 -5.36
C LEU A 147 -4.68 -7.96 -5.11
N PHE A 148 -4.66 -7.54 -3.85
CA PHE A 148 -4.22 -6.19 -3.46
C PHE A 148 -2.71 -6.06 -3.44
N ILE A 149 -2.00 -6.98 -2.79
CA ILE A 149 -0.54 -6.87 -2.63
C ILE A 149 0.20 -7.01 -3.96
N LEU A 150 -0.36 -7.74 -4.94
CA LEU A 150 0.19 -7.89 -6.27
C LEU A 150 -0.18 -6.75 -7.23
N ILE A 151 -0.96 -5.74 -6.80
CA ILE A 151 -1.03 -4.45 -7.50
C ILE A 151 0.37 -3.84 -7.63
N LYS A 152 1.19 -3.99 -6.57
CA LYS A 152 2.59 -3.59 -6.54
C LYS A 152 3.45 -4.72 -5.96
N PRO A 153 3.96 -5.63 -6.79
CA PRO A 153 4.77 -6.77 -6.32
C PRO A 153 5.96 -6.35 -5.46
N GLN A 154 6.58 -5.20 -5.74
CA GLN A 154 7.69 -4.65 -4.96
C GLN A 154 7.30 -4.31 -3.50
N ILE A 155 6.01 -4.17 -3.18
CA ILE A 155 5.50 -4.04 -1.81
C ILE A 155 5.19 -5.41 -1.23
N GLY A 156 4.47 -6.26 -1.99
CA GLY A 156 3.78 -7.41 -1.46
C GLY A 156 4.47 -8.77 -1.62
N ILE A 157 5.53 -8.88 -2.44
CA ILE A 157 6.11 -10.19 -2.81
C ILE A 157 6.59 -10.99 -1.59
N GLY A 158 7.17 -10.33 -0.58
CA GLY A 158 7.61 -11.00 0.64
C GLY A 158 6.46 -11.68 1.37
N LEU A 159 5.33 -10.99 1.52
CA LEU A 159 4.13 -11.52 2.17
C LEU A 159 3.44 -12.58 1.31
N ALA A 160 3.44 -12.43 -0.01
CA ALA A 160 2.91 -13.44 -0.93
C ALA A 160 3.65 -14.78 -0.76
N ILE A 161 4.99 -14.75 -0.76
CA ILE A 161 5.83 -15.94 -0.53
C ILE A 161 5.53 -16.57 0.84
N TYR A 162 5.43 -15.75 1.89
CA TYR A 162 5.10 -16.22 3.22
C TYR A 162 3.73 -16.93 3.27
N TRP A 163 2.69 -16.35 2.66
CA TRP A 163 1.37 -16.95 2.62
C TRP A 163 1.35 -18.28 1.84
N ILE A 164 2.04 -18.34 0.70
CA ILE A 164 2.13 -19.54 -0.12
C ILE A 164 2.82 -20.68 0.66
N ILE A 165 3.95 -20.39 1.30
CA ILE A 165 4.69 -21.39 2.10
C ILE A 165 3.85 -21.88 3.28
N ASN A 166 3.18 -20.97 4.00
CA ASN A 166 2.32 -21.36 5.12
C ASN A 166 1.08 -22.14 4.66
N ALA A 167 0.51 -21.79 3.50
CA ALA A 167 -0.59 -22.55 2.91
C ALA A 167 -0.15 -23.99 2.58
N TYR A 168 1.01 -24.13 1.94
CA TYR A 168 1.56 -25.43 1.61
C TYR A 168 1.82 -26.28 2.86
N LYS A 169 2.45 -25.72 3.88
CA LYS A 169 2.73 -26.40 5.16
C LYS A 169 1.46 -26.82 5.91
N SER A 170 0.36 -26.08 5.77
CA SER A 170 -0.87 -26.32 6.56
C SER A 170 -1.97 -27.09 5.83
N GLY A 171 -1.88 -27.27 4.51
CA GLY A 171 -2.92 -27.95 3.72
C GLY A 171 -2.47 -28.35 2.32
N GLY A 172 -1.15 -28.44 2.09
CA GLY A 172 -0.57 -28.92 0.84
C GLY A 172 -0.90 -28.03 -0.36
N PHE A 173 -0.76 -28.63 -1.54
CA PHE A 173 -0.94 -27.94 -2.82
C PHE A 173 -2.37 -27.41 -3.04
N ILE A 174 -3.38 -28.14 -2.55
CA ILE A 174 -4.79 -27.72 -2.68
C ILE A 174 -5.03 -26.38 -1.98
N LYS A 175 -4.43 -26.15 -0.80
CA LYS A 175 -4.58 -24.87 -0.08
C LYS A 175 -3.83 -23.74 -0.79
N VAL A 176 -2.70 -24.02 -1.41
CA VAL A 176 -1.97 -23.06 -2.24
C VAL A 176 -2.84 -22.62 -3.43
N ILE A 177 -3.45 -23.58 -4.15
CA ILE A 177 -4.37 -23.27 -5.25
C ILE A 177 -5.51 -22.38 -4.78
N LYS A 178 -6.18 -22.71 -3.67
CA LYS A 178 -7.28 -21.89 -3.13
C LYS A 178 -6.89 -20.45 -2.85
N ILE A 179 -5.66 -20.20 -2.44
CA ILE A 179 -5.16 -18.85 -2.16
C ILE A 179 -4.82 -18.10 -3.44
N ILE A 180 -4.21 -18.77 -4.42
CA ILE A 180 -3.73 -18.12 -5.66
C ILE A 180 -4.85 -17.94 -6.68
N LEU A 181 -5.83 -18.84 -6.71
CA LEU A 181 -6.83 -18.93 -7.76
C LEU A 181 -7.58 -17.60 -8.03
N PRO A 182 -8.08 -16.85 -7.04
CA PRO A 182 -8.77 -15.59 -7.30
C PRO A 182 -7.89 -14.59 -8.04
N THR A 183 -6.62 -14.49 -7.63
CA THR A 183 -5.65 -13.58 -8.25
C THR A 183 -5.27 -14.05 -9.66
N LEU A 184 -5.06 -15.35 -9.84
CA LEU A 184 -4.76 -15.93 -11.15
C LEU A 184 -5.90 -15.68 -12.16
N ILE A 185 -7.15 -15.90 -11.73
CA ILE A 185 -8.33 -15.61 -12.57
C ILE A 185 -8.36 -14.13 -12.93
N ALA A 186 -8.15 -13.22 -11.99
CA ALA A 186 -8.15 -11.79 -12.25
C ALA A 186 -7.06 -11.38 -13.28
N TYR A 187 -5.85 -11.95 -13.16
CA TYR A 187 -4.78 -11.71 -14.14
C TYR A 187 -5.11 -12.29 -15.52
N ILE A 188 -5.63 -13.52 -15.60
CA ILE A 188 -6.04 -14.13 -16.88
C ILE A 188 -7.12 -13.27 -17.54
N LEU A 189 -8.16 -12.88 -16.81
CA LEU A 189 -9.22 -12.02 -17.33
C LEU A 189 -8.67 -10.67 -17.80
N SER A 190 -7.73 -10.08 -17.05
CA SER A 190 -7.12 -8.82 -17.45
C SER A 190 -6.30 -8.94 -18.75
N PHE A 191 -5.63 -10.06 -18.97
CA PHE A 191 -4.89 -10.31 -20.21
C PHE A 191 -5.83 -10.57 -21.39
N VAL A 192 -6.94 -11.25 -21.17
CA VAL A 192 -7.97 -11.46 -22.22
C VAL A 192 -8.58 -10.12 -22.64
N LEU A 193 -8.86 -9.24 -21.68
CA LEU A 193 -9.51 -7.94 -21.96
C LEU A 193 -8.56 -6.90 -22.55
N TYR A 194 -7.31 -6.86 -22.09
CA TYR A 194 -6.39 -5.75 -22.38
C TYR A 194 -5.06 -6.20 -23.02
N GLY A 195 -4.91 -7.48 -23.34
CA GLY A 195 -3.65 -8.03 -23.84
C GLY A 195 -2.55 -8.10 -22.78
N PHE A 196 -1.32 -8.35 -23.19
CA PHE A 196 -0.17 -8.48 -22.27
C PHE A 196 0.34 -7.09 -21.82
N TRP A 197 -0.44 -6.43 -20.97
CA TRP A 197 -0.19 -5.07 -20.48
C TRP A 197 1.03 -4.95 -19.56
N ILE A 198 1.57 -6.07 -19.02
CA ILE A 198 2.78 -6.05 -18.17
C ILE A 198 3.96 -5.37 -18.89
N LYS A 199 3.98 -5.38 -20.22
CA LYS A 199 5.00 -4.65 -21.01
C LYS A 199 5.09 -3.15 -20.64
N ASN A 200 3.98 -2.51 -20.24
CA ASN A 200 3.97 -1.11 -19.83
C ASN A 200 4.79 -0.87 -18.54
N MET A 201 4.90 -1.88 -17.68
CA MET A 201 5.76 -1.79 -16.49
C MET A 201 7.24 -1.56 -16.86
N PHE A 202 7.70 -2.17 -17.95
CA PHE A 202 9.07 -1.96 -18.46
C PHE A 202 9.27 -0.54 -18.99
N ASN A 203 8.25 0.04 -19.62
CA ASN A 203 8.29 1.43 -20.09
C ASN A 203 8.37 2.39 -18.89
N ILE A 204 7.56 2.16 -17.86
CA ILE A 204 7.59 2.94 -16.61
C ILE A 204 8.99 2.84 -15.97
N TYR A 205 9.58 1.66 -15.91
CA TYR A 205 10.94 1.48 -15.38
C TYR A 205 11.96 2.33 -16.14
N LYS A 206 11.90 2.36 -17.46
CA LYS A 206 12.82 3.19 -18.29
C LYS A 206 12.68 4.68 -17.98
N VAL A 207 11.44 5.19 -17.90
CA VAL A 207 11.16 6.61 -17.64
C VAL A 207 11.53 7.02 -16.22
N SER A 208 11.30 6.16 -15.25
CA SER A 208 11.50 6.45 -13.83
C SER A 208 12.83 5.94 -13.25
N LYS A 209 13.76 5.53 -14.10
CA LYS A 209 15.08 4.98 -13.68
C LYS A 209 15.85 5.93 -12.76
N LEU A 210 15.79 7.24 -13.01
CA LEU A 210 16.45 8.28 -12.20
C LEU A 210 15.90 8.37 -10.75
N TRP A 211 14.66 7.91 -10.54
CA TRP A 211 13.99 7.94 -9.23
C TRP A 211 14.05 6.60 -8.50
N ASN A 212 14.76 5.62 -9.08
CA ASN A 212 14.87 4.30 -8.50
C ASN A 212 15.81 4.34 -7.28
N THR A 213 15.26 4.01 -6.12
CA THR A 213 15.98 3.92 -4.83
C THR A 213 16.24 2.47 -4.42
N SER A 214 16.13 1.51 -5.34
CA SER A 214 16.39 0.10 -5.06
C SER A 214 17.84 -0.14 -4.64
N LEU A 215 18.01 -0.99 -3.66
CA LEU A 215 19.31 -1.48 -3.20
C LEU A 215 19.69 -2.83 -3.86
N TRP A 216 18.94 -3.24 -4.89
CA TRP A 216 19.21 -4.45 -5.65
C TRP A 216 20.58 -4.39 -6.35
N PRO A 217 21.34 -5.48 -6.46
CA PRO A 217 21.04 -6.82 -5.91
C PRO A 217 21.53 -7.03 -4.46
N TYR A 218 22.23 -6.06 -3.88
CA TYR A 218 22.91 -6.18 -2.58
C TYR A 218 21.95 -6.40 -1.41
N SER A 219 20.70 -5.95 -1.53
CA SER A 219 19.68 -6.10 -0.48
C SER A 219 18.93 -7.43 -0.50
N VAL A 220 19.09 -8.25 -1.56
CA VAL A 220 18.39 -9.54 -1.70
C VAL A 220 18.62 -10.48 -0.51
N PRO A 221 19.86 -10.66 0.01
CA PRO A 221 20.08 -11.50 1.18
C PRO A 221 19.27 -11.05 2.39
N LEU A 222 19.13 -9.73 2.61
CA LEU A 222 18.32 -9.19 3.70
C LEU A 222 16.83 -9.50 3.50
N GLY A 223 16.30 -9.29 2.29
CA GLY A 223 14.92 -9.65 1.96
C GLY A 223 14.62 -11.12 2.20
N LEU A 224 15.52 -12.02 1.80
CA LEU A 224 15.39 -13.46 2.03
C LEU A 224 15.46 -13.80 3.52
N LEU A 225 16.38 -13.20 4.28
CA LEU A 225 16.47 -13.38 5.73
C LEU A 225 15.16 -12.97 6.44
N LEU A 226 14.56 -11.85 6.06
CA LEU A 226 13.27 -11.42 6.60
C LEU A 226 12.17 -12.45 6.35
N ILE A 227 12.12 -13.05 5.16
CA ILE A 227 11.17 -14.13 4.86
C ILE A 227 11.45 -15.38 5.71
N ILE A 228 12.70 -15.80 5.81
CA ILE A 228 13.10 -16.96 6.62
C ILE A 228 12.74 -16.76 8.09
N PHE A 229 13.03 -15.57 8.65
CA PHE A 229 12.66 -15.25 10.03
C PHE A 229 11.14 -15.22 10.22
N GLY A 230 10.40 -14.63 9.30
CA GLY A 230 8.94 -14.64 9.34
C GLY A 230 8.36 -16.06 9.38
N ILE A 231 8.88 -16.95 8.54
CA ILE A 231 8.46 -18.38 8.50
C ILE A 231 8.84 -19.10 9.78
N LYS A 232 10.09 -18.94 10.26
CA LYS A 232 10.59 -19.61 11.49
C LYS A 232 9.84 -19.13 12.73
N LYS A 233 9.59 -17.81 12.84
CA LYS A 233 8.90 -17.20 13.99
C LYS A 233 7.38 -17.27 13.88
N LYS A 234 6.83 -17.72 12.75
CA LYS A 234 5.39 -17.70 12.42
C LYS A 234 4.77 -16.29 12.60
N ASP A 235 5.55 -15.25 12.32
CA ASP A 235 5.17 -13.86 12.49
C ASP A 235 5.32 -13.09 11.17
N PRO A 236 4.20 -12.71 10.51
CA PRO A 236 4.22 -12.01 9.23
C PRO A 236 4.85 -10.60 9.31
N THR A 237 4.99 -10.02 10.51
CA THR A 237 5.57 -8.67 10.65
C THR A 237 7.00 -8.58 10.10
N TRP A 238 7.75 -9.68 10.11
CA TRP A 238 9.09 -9.74 9.53
C TRP A 238 9.07 -9.61 8.01
N VAL A 239 8.04 -10.13 7.35
CA VAL A 239 7.98 -10.17 5.88
C VAL A 239 7.32 -8.96 5.25
N TYR A 240 6.62 -8.12 6.02
CA TYR A 240 5.97 -6.92 5.49
C TYR A 240 6.95 -5.98 4.79
N GLY A 241 8.15 -5.85 5.32
CA GLY A 241 9.21 -5.02 4.73
C GLY A 241 10.14 -5.73 3.74
N ALA A 242 9.92 -7.02 3.43
CA ALA A 242 10.86 -7.79 2.59
C ALA A 242 10.80 -7.39 1.10
N GLY A 243 9.63 -6.97 0.61
CA GLY A 243 9.40 -6.68 -0.80
C GLY A 243 10.39 -5.68 -1.42
N PRO A 244 10.59 -4.48 -0.85
CA PRO A 244 11.54 -3.50 -1.37
C PRO A 244 12.97 -4.02 -1.50
N PHE A 245 13.42 -4.88 -0.57
CA PHE A 245 14.77 -5.47 -0.62
C PHE A 245 14.92 -6.53 -1.70
N LEU A 246 13.84 -7.13 -2.18
CA LEU A 246 13.82 -8.16 -3.21
C LEU A 246 13.58 -7.59 -4.62
N SER A 247 13.29 -6.30 -4.74
CA SER A 247 12.88 -5.70 -6.01
C SER A 247 14.00 -4.89 -6.66
N PRO A 248 14.24 -5.06 -7.98
CA PRO A 248 15.17 -4.23 -8.73
C PRO A 248 14.65 -2.81 -9.00
N TYR A 249 13.37 -2.57 -8.74
CA TYR A 249 12.71 -1.28 -8.96
C TYR A 249 11.90 -0.89 -7.73
N VAL A 250 12.35 0.16 -7.05
CA VAL A 250 11.77 0.69 -5.81
C VAL A 250 11.80 2.20 -5.86
N LEU A 251 10.64 2.85 -5.90
CA LEU A 251 10.54 4.29 -5.72
C LEU A 251 10.52 4.64 -4.23
N PHE A 252 10.85 5.89 -3.89
CA PHE A 252 11.00 6.32 -2.50
C PHE A 252 9.78 5.99 -1.62
N HIS A 253 8.57 6.16 -2.12
CA HIS A 253 7.36 5.85 -1.37
C HIS A 253 7.13 4.34 -1.12
N VAL A 254 7.79 3.45 -1.87
CA VAL A 254 7.65 1.98 -1.67
C VAL A 254 8.30 1.53 -0.35
N TRP A 255 9.20 2.33 0.22
CA TRP A 255 9.80 2.08 1.52
C TRP A 255 8.80 2.18 2.69
N ASP A 256 7.57 2.66 2.45
CA ASP A 256 6.46 2.60 3.41
C ASP A 256 6.15 1.16 3.87
N ALA A 257 6.38 0.14 3.03
CA ALA A 257 6.26 -1.26 3.41
C ALA A 257 7.24 -1.67 4.53
N VAL A 258 8.45 -1.11 4.53
CA VAL A 258 9.42 -1.33 5.62
C VAL A 258 8.93 -0.68 6.90
N LEU A 259 8.35 0.53 6.83
CA LEU A 259 7.80 1.21 8.00
C LEU A 259 6.62 0.43 8.61
N VAL A 260 5.80 -0.21 7.76
CA VAL A 260 4.71 -1.10 8.22
C VAL A 260 5.24 -2.25 9.06
N SER A 261 6.39 -2.82 8.75
CA SER A 261 7.01 -3.88 9.55
C SER A 261 7.43 -3.42 10.96
N LEU A 262 7.58 -2.10 11.14
CA LEU A 262 8.02 -1.47 12.39
C LEU A 262 6.88 -0.89 13.25
N LEU A 263 5.62 -0.98 12.79
CA LEU A 263 4.47 -0.39 13.49
C LEU A 263 4.33 -0.82 14.95
N ARG A 264 4.75 -2.05 15.28
CA ARG A 264 4.74 -2.56 16.67
C ARG A 264 5.96 -2.14 17.48
N LYS A 265 6.97 -1.51 16.84
CA LYS A 265 8.24 -1.09 17.45
C LYS A 265 8.34 0.44 17.45
N THR A 266 7.46 1.10 18.19
CA THR A 266 7.26 2.57 18.16
C THR A 266 8.57 3.37 18.26
N TRP A 267 9.50 2.99 19.16
CA TRP A 267 10.78 3.71 19.32
C TRP A 267 11.69 3.56 18.10
N ILE A 268 11.76 2.37 17.51
CA ILE A 268 12.56 2.16 16.29
C ILE A 268 11.97 2.98 15.14
N LEU A 269 10.65 2.93 14.99
CA LEU A 269 9.94 3.73 13.99
C LEU A 269 10.18 5.23 14.19
N PHE A 270 10.15 5.72 15.43
CA PHE A 270 10.42 7.12 15.76
C PHE A 270 11.81 7.57 15.28
N PHE A 271 12.86 6.85 15.63
CA PHE A 271 14.22 7.19 15.20
C PHE A 271 14.39 7.11 13.67
N ILE A 272 13.79 6.11 13.02
CA ILE A 272 13.83 5.98 11.56
C ILE A 272 13.10 7.15 10.89
N VAL A 273 11.93 7.55 11.38
CA VAL A 273 11.19 8.69 10.81
C VAL A 273 11.98 9.98 10.94
N ILE A 274 12.60 10.24 12.09
CA ILE A 274 13.49 11.41 12.26
C ILE A 274 14.65 11.36 11.27
N LEU A 275 15.34 10.22 11.20
CA LEU A 275 16.47 10.06 10.27
C LEU A 275 16.05 10.31 8.82
N LEU A 276 14.91 9.78 8.40
CA LEU A 276 14.38 9.97 7.06
C LEU A 276 14.07 11.46 6.78
N TRP A 277 13.51 12.19 7.75
CA TRP A 277 13.30 13.63 7.61
C TRP A 277 14.62 14.41 7.52
N ILE A 278 15.62 14.06 8.33
CA ILE A 278 16.96 14.67 8.23
C ILE A 278 17.54 14.46 6.83
N ILE A 279 17.45 13.25 6.28
CA ILE A 279 17.92 12.95 4.92
C ILE A 279 17.16 13.77 3.86
N VAL A 280 15.84 13.91 4.00
CA VAL A 280 15.04 14.72 3.06
C VAL A 280 15.44 16.19 3.12
N PHE A 281 15.57 16.78 4.31
CA PHE A 281 15.97 18.17 4.47
C PHE A 281 17.43 18.45 4.06
N TYR A 282 18.31 17.46 4.19
CA TYR A 282 19.69 17.60 3.75
C TYR A 282 19.84 17.59 2.21
N LYS A 283 18.88 16.95 1.51
CA LYS A 283 18.89 16.86 0.04
C LYS A 283 18.08 17.96 -0.65
N LEU A 284 17.29 18.73 0.11
CA LEU A 284 16.59 19.94 -0.37
C LEU A 284 17.50 21.16 -0.33
#